data_bc1e403db2a3a2a1fd20c696754218b0
#
_entry.id   bc1e403db2a3a2a1fd20c696754218b0
#
_cell.length_a   1.000
_cell.length_b   1.000
_cell.length_c   1.000
_cell.angle_alpha   90.00
_cell.angle_beta   90.00
_cell.angle_gamma   90.00
#
_symmetry.space_group_name_H-M   'P 1'
#
loop_
_entity.id
_entity.type
_entity.pdbx_description
1 polymer ?
#
loop_
_entity_poly.entity_id
_entity_poly.type
_entity_poly.pdbx_seq_one_letter_code
_entity_poly.pdbx_strand_id
1 'polypeptide(L)'
;RASQLLSRKGIGLPVTGFANAPGDTDDLLKLVGGAPVVIKLLEGTQGVGVVLAETNKAAESVIEAFRGLKANFMVQEFIKEAGGADLRCFVIGDKVVASMMRQGKEGEFRSNLHRGGSAKLVKITPEERSTAVRSAKAMGLNVAGVDLLRSNHGPVVMEVNSSPGLEGIEAATNKDVAGMIIEFIEKNARHGKTRTRGRG
;
A
#
# COMPACT_ATOMS: atom_id res chain seq x y z
N ARG A 1 6.96 -10.34 3.71
CA ARG A 1 8.36 -9.89 3.40
C ARG A 1 8.43 -8.37 3.14
N ALA A 2 7.56 -7.79 2.29
CA ALA A 2 7.61 -6.34 1.99
C ALA A 2 7.51 -5.47 3.25
N SER A 3 6.48 -5.68 4.08
CA SER A 3 6.28 -4.91 5.33
C SER A 3 7.46 -5.04 6.29
N GLN A 4 8.04 -6.23 6.44
CA GLN A 4 9.23 -6.46 7.28
C GLN A 4 10.44 -5.68 6.77
N LEU A 5 10.64 -5.62 5.44
CA LEU A 5 11.76 -4.89 4.85
C LEU A 5 11.59 -3.37 5.03
N LEU A 6 10.39 -2.86 4.81
CA LEU A 6 10.06 -1.44 5.00
C LEU A 6 10.22 -1.04 6.47
N SER A 7 9.71 -1.84 7.41
CA SER A 7 9.86 -1.61 8.86
C SER A 7 11.32 -1.55 9.28
N ARG A 8 12.16 -2.50 8.82
CA ARG A 8 13.61 -2.48 9.09
C ARG A 8 14.32 -1.24 8.56
N LYS A 9 13.74 -0.55 7.57
CA LYS A 9 14.27 0.72 7.03
C LYS A 9 13.67 1.94 7.71
N GLY A 10 12.91 1.77 8.80
CA GLY A 10 12.27 2.85 9.53
C GLY A 10 11.24 3.60 8.69
N ILE A 11 10.53 2.90 7.81
CA ILE A 11 9.44 3.45 7.02
C ILE A 11 8.14 3.19 7.76
N GLY A 12 7.32 4.23 7.94
CA GLY A 12 6.03 4.15 8.62
C GLY A 12 5.08 3.19 7.90
N LEU A 13 4.49 2.29 8.66
CA LEU A 13 3.49 1.31 8.22
C LEU A 13 2.33 1.33 9.20
N PRO A 14 1.10 1.03 8.77
CA PRO A 14 0.06 0.70 9.71
C PRO A 14 0.49 -0.49 10.59
N VAL A 15 0.14 -0.46 11.87
CA VAL A 15 0.45 -1.58 12.78
C VAL A 15 -0.15 -2.86 12.22
N THR A 16 0.67 -3.88 12.05
CA THR A 16 0.28 -5.10 11.34
C THR A 16 0.68 -6.32 12.14
N GLY A 17 -0.25 -7.22 12.34
CA GLY A 17 -0.05 -8.50 13.00
C GLY A 17 -0.32 -9.68 12.07
N PHE A 18 0.40 -10.77 12.33
CA PHE A 18 0.22 -12.07 11.67
C PHE A 18 0.00 -13.10 12.77
N ALA A 19 -1.03 -13.92 12.66
CA ALA A 19 -1.29 -14.99 13.59
C ALA A 19 -1.41 -16.31 12.87
N ASN A 20 -0.64 -17.29 13.34
CA ASN A 20 -0.67 -18.66 12.82
C ASN A 20 -1.40 -19.64 13.73
N ALA A 21 -1.57 -19.32 15.03
CA ALA A 21 -2.22 -20.19 16.00
C ALA A 21 -3.67 -19.75 16.31
N PRO A 22 -4.60 -20.70 16.54
CA PRO A 22 -6.00 -20.37 16.83
C PRO A 22 -6.20 -19.53 18.13
N GLY A 23 -5.33 -19.71 19.14
CA GLY A 23 -5.45 -18.99 20.43
C GLY A 23 -5.01 -17.54 20.42
N ASP A 24 -4.39 -17.05 19.32
CA ASP A 24 -3.73 -15.74 19.28
C ASP A 24 -4.65 -14.60 18.82
N THR A 25 -5.97 -14.83 18.64
CA THR A 25 -6.88 -13.83 18.04
C THR A 25 -6.98 -12.58 18.88
N ASP A 26 -7.21 -12.73 20.20
CA ASP A 26 -7.33 -11.60 21.13
C ASP A 26 -6.03 -10.80 21.22
N ASP A 27 -4.90 -11.48 21.30
CA ASP A 27 -3.59 -10.82 21.37
C ASP A 27 -3.22 -10.15 20.04
N LEU A 28 -3.61 -10.73 18.92
CA LEU A 28 -3.48 -10.13 17.60
C LEU A 28 -4.31 -8.84 17.49
N LEU A 29 -5.55 -8.86 17.97
CA LEU A 29 -6.41 -7.66 17.98
C LEU A 29 -5.86 -6.59 18.91
N LYS A 30 -5.39 -6.95 20.12
CA LYS A 30 -4.73 -6.02 21.04
C LYS A 30 -3.48 -5.41 20.42
N LEU A 31 -2.65 -6.21 19.71
CA LEU A 31 -1.43 -5.74 19.04
C LEU A 31 -1.71 -4.62 18.04
N VAL A 32 -2.82 -4.70 17.30
CA VAL A 32 -3.19 -3.69 16.29
C VAL A 32 -4.09 -2.58 16.85
N GLY A 33 -4.29 -2.54 18.16
CA GLY A 33 -5.06 -1.48 18.85
C GLY A 33 -6.57 -1.74 18.93
N GLY A 34 -7.04 -2.93 18.60
CA GLY A 34 -8.47 -3.30 18.58
C GLY A 34 -9.20 -2.78 17.35
N ALA A 35 -10.50 -3.11 17.28
CA ALA A 35 -11.36 -2.68 16.18
C ALA A 35 -11.61 -1.15 16.18
N PRO A 36 -11.81 -0.53 15.01
CA PRO A 36 -11.90 -1.17 13.70
C PRO A 36 -10.54 -1.60 13.15
N VAL A 37 -10.50 -2.76 12.49
CA VAL A 37 -9.29 -3.33 11.89
C VAL A 37 -9.53 -3.76 10.45
N VAL A 38 -8.48 -3.76 9.64
CA VAL A 38 -8.52 -4.29 8.27
C VAL A 38 -7.88 -5.67 8.25
N ILE A 39 -8.64 -6.67 7.81
CA ILE A 39 -8.16 -8.05 7.64
C ILE A 39 -7.97 -8.28 6.16
N LYS A 40 -6.76 -8.74 5.77
CA LYS A 40 -6.39 -8.90 4.37
C LYS A 40 -5.89 -10.31 4.10
N LEU A 41 -6.42 -10.96 3.08
CA LEU A 41 -5.81 -12.16 2.53
C LEU A 41 -4.48 -11.82 1.87
N LEU A 42 -3.46 -12.66 2.08
CA LEU A 42 -2.14 -12.45 1.47
C LEU A 42 -2.11 -12.79 -0.02
N GLU A 43 -3.06 -13.57 -0.48
CA GLU A 43 -3.19 -14.05 -1.86
C GLU A 43 -4.40 -13.38 -2.57
N GLY A 44 -4.64 -12.10 -2.31
CA GLY A 44 -5.70 -11.32 -2.93
C GLY A 44 -5.16 -10.23 -3.86
N THR A 45 -5.95 -9.85 -4.85
CA THR A 45 -5.66 -8.73 -5.76
C THR A 45 -6.85 -7.76 -5.81
N GLN A 46 -6.59 -6.49 -6.12
CA GLN A 46 -7.61 -5.45 -6.38
C GLN A 46 -8.65 -5.28 -5.24
N GLY A 47 -8.23 -5.47 -3.99
CA GLY A 47 -9.11 -5.35 -2.83
C GLY A 47 -10.06 -6.54 -2.61
N VAL A 48 -9.87 -7.65 -3.34
CA VAL A 48 -10.53 -8.92 -3.04
C VAL A 48 -9.88 -9.54 -1.81
N GLY A 49 -10.70 -10.02 -0.86
CA GLY A 49 -10.19 -10.56 0.40
C GLY A 49 -9.71 -9.51 1.40
N VAL A 50 -10.15 -8.25 1.24
CA VAL A 50 -9.92 -7.17 2.21
C VAL A 50 -11.23 -6.84 2.92
N VAL A 51 -11.27 -7.00 4.23
CA VAL A 51 -12.46 -6.82 5.08
C VAL A 51 -12.17 -5.77 6.15
N LEU A 52 -13.05 -4.79 6.31
CA LEU A 52 -13.08 -3.91 7.46
C LEU A 52 -13.98 -4.56 8.53
N ALA A 53 -13.42 -4.85 9.69
CA ALA A 53 -14.16 -5.32 10.84
C ALA A 53 -14.30 -4.17 11.85
N GLU A 54 -15.52 -3.68 12.03
CA GLU A 54 -15.80 -2.49 12.84
C GLU A 54 -15.84 -2.79 14.34
N THR A 55 -15.99 -4.07 14.71
CA THR A 55 -15.99 -4.55 16.10
C THR A 55 -15.03 -5.72 16.27
N ASN A 56 -14.53 -5.94 17.49
CA ASN A 56 -13.68 -7.10 17.80
C ASN A 56 -14.40 -8.41 17.48
N LYS A 57 -15.69 -8.51 17.80
CA LYS A 57 -16.49 -9.70 17.52
C LYS A 57 -16.62 -10.00 16.02
N ALA A 58 -16.76 -8.96 15.19
CA ALA A 58 -16.74 -9.12 13.74
C ALA A 58 -15.37 -9.55 13.25
N ALA A 59 -14.29 -8.98 13.80
CA ALA A 59 -12.92 -9.36 13.47
C ALA A 59 -12.63 -10.83 13.81
N GLU A 60 -13.02 -11.27 15.01
CA GLU A 60 -12.90 -12.67 15.44
C GLU A 60 -13.59 -13.61 14.44
N SER A 61 -14.85 -13.33 14.09
CA SER A 61 -15.61 -14.16 13.15
C SER A 61 -14.95 -14.26 11.77
N VAL A 62 -14.40 -13.15 11.24
CA VAL A 62 -13.68 -13.16 9.95
C VAL A 62 -12.37 -13.93 10.06
N ILE A 63 -11.62 -13.76 11.15
CA ILE A 63 -10.37 -14.48 11.40
C ILE A 63 -10.63 -15.98 11.49
N GLU A 64 -11.66 -16.40 12.23
CA GLU A 64 -12.05 -17.83 12.32
C GLU A 64 -12.42 -18.39 10.95
N ALA A 65 -13.20 -17.67 10.15
CA ALA A 65 -13.56 -18.07 8.81
C ALA A 65 -12.33 -18.26 7.91
N PHE A 66 -11.38 -17.31 7.93
CA PHE A 66 -10.15 -17.41 7.13
C PHE A 66 -9.24 -18.56 7.60
N ARG A 67 -9.17 -18.82 8.91
CA ARG A 67 -8.47 -19.99 9.46
C ARG A 67 -9.12 -21.30 9.03
N GLY A 68 -10.45 -21.39 9.09
CA GLY A 68 -11.19 -22.57 8.64
C GLY A 68 -10.92 -22.91 7.18
N LEU A 69 -10.71 -21.89 6.35
CA LEU A 69 -10.31 -22.02 4.95
C LEU A 69 -8.79 -22.25 4.76
N LYS A 70 -8.01 -22.30 5.84
CA LYS A 70 -6.53 -22.37 5.81
C LYS A 70 -5.89 -21.25 4.98
N ALA A 71 -6.54 -20.09 4.91
CA ALA A 71 -6.06 -18.95 4.15
C ALA A 71 -4.98 -18.19 4.96
N ASN A 72 -3.95 -17.72 4.26
CA ASN A 72 -2.97 -16.83 4.84
C ASN A 72 -3.54 -15.40 4.87
N PHE A 73 -3.54 -14.75 6.03
CA PHE A 73 -4.05 -13.40 6.20
C PHE A 73 -3.17 -12.57 7.15
N MET A 74 -3.39 -11.26 7.12
CA MET A 74 -2.86 -10.32 8.09
C MET A 74 -3.98 -9.49 8.69
N VAL A 75 -3.78 -9.00 9.90
CA VAL A 75 -4.63 -8.00 10.56
C VAL A 75 -3.85 -6.71 10.69
N GLN A 76 -4.48 -5.60 10.34
CA GLN A 76 -3.84 -4.30 10.27
C GLN A 76 -4.74 -3.25 10.91
N GLU A 77 -4.15 -2.28 11.63
CA GLU A 77 -4.90 -1.13 12.13
C GLU A 77 -5.63 -0.42 10.99
N PHE A 78 -6.80 0.11 11.29
CA PHE A 78 -7.54 0.93 10.34
C PHE A 78 -7.20 2.41 10.56
N ILE A 79 -6.65 3.05 9.54
CA ILE A 79 -6.31 4.48 9.58
C ILE A 79 -7.56 5.29 9.27
N LYS A 80 -8.34 5.60 10.32
CA LYS A 80 -9.63 6.31 10.22
C LYS A 80 -9.51 7.69 9.58
N GLU A 81 -8.44 8.40 9.91
CA GLU A 81 -8.16 9.76 9.46
C GLU A 81 -7.88 9.85 7.95
N ALA A 82 -7.58 8.73 7.31
CA ALA A 82 -7.47 8.67 5.85
C ALA A 82 -8.83 8.81 5.14
N GLY A 83 -9.95 8.58 5.85
CA GLY A 83 -11.31 8.82 5.35
C GLY A 83 -11.67 8.06 4.07
N GLY A 84 -11.14 6.84 3.87
CA GLY A 84 -11.33 6.07 2.64
C GLY A 84 -10.55 6.61 1.45
N ALA A 85 -9.57 7.50 1.69
CA ALA A 85 -8.67 8.03 0.68
C ALA A 85 -7.26 7.43 0.83
N ASP A 86 -6.56 7.31 -0.28
CA ASP A 86 -5.12 7.05 -0.30
C ASP A 86 -4.40 7.95 -1.32
N LEU A 87 -3.09 8.01 -1.19
CA LEU A 87 -2.20 8.70 -2.11
C LEU A 87 -1.43 7.67 -2.91
N ARG A 88 -1.56 7.69 -4.24
CA ARG A 88 -0.64 6.97 -5.12
C ARG A 88 0.46 7.90 -5.57
N CYS A 89 1.68 7.59 -5.16
CA CYS A 89 2.90 8.26 -5.58
C CYS A 89 3.62 7.39 -6.62
N PHE A 90 3.78 7.91 -7.84
CA PHE A 90 4.52 7.21 -8.90
C PHE A 90 5.98 7.60 -8.84
N VAL A 91 6.84 6.63 -8.53
CA VAL A 91 8.29 6.82 -8.36
C VAL A 91 9.02 6.32 -9.59
N ILE A 92 9.92 7.13 -10.14
CA ILE A 92 10.88 6.75 -11.18
C ILE A 92 12.27 7.19 -10.71
N GLY A 93 13.18 6.23 -10.54
CA GLY A 93 14.50 6.47 -9.99
C GLY A 93 14.45 6.97 -8.56
N ASP A 94 14.82 8.23 -8.34
CA ASP A 94 14.86 8.90 -7.05
C ASP A 94 13.80 10.00 -6.87
N LYS A 95 12.80 10.03 -7.76
CA LYS A 95 11.79 11.10 -7.79
C LYS A 95 10.36 10.55 -7.84
N VAL A 96 9.44 11.24 -7.17
CA VAL A 96 8.02 11.10 -7.42
C VAL A 96 7.68 11.98 -8.62
N VAL A 97 7.35 11.36 -9.76
CA VAL A 97 7.04 12.06 -11.01
C VAL A 97 5.59 12.46 -11.13
N ALA A 98 4.69 11.68 -10.52
CA ALA A 98 3.26 11.94 -10.51
C ALA A 98 2.67 11.51 -9.15
N SER A 99 1.61 12.19 -8.72
CA SER A 99 0.86 11.83 -7.50
C SER A 99 -0.62 12.13 -7.66
N MET A 100 -1.45 11.19 -7.22
CA MET A 100 -2.90 11.33 -7.20
C MET A 100 -3.46 10.89 -5.86
N MET A 101 -4.57 11.48 -5.47
CA MET A 101 -5.40 10.99 -4.39
C MET A 101 -6.53 10.16 -4.98
N ARG A 102 -6.69 8.94 -4.49
CA ARG A 102 -7.83 8.09 -4.80
C ARG A 102 -8.80 8.16 -3.63
N GLN A 103 -10.09 8.23 -3.92
CA GLN A 103 -11.15 8.30 -2.93
C GLN A 103 -12.16 7.21 -3.22
N GLY A 104 -12.45 6.37 -2.23
CA GLY A 104 -13.58 5.43 -2.29
C GLY A 104 -14.92 6.15 -2.39
N LYS A 105 -15.95 5.44 -2.85
CA LYS A 105 -17.33 5.92 -2.78
C LYS A 105 -17.74 6.13 -1.32
N GLU A 106 -18.76 6.92 -1.10
CA GLU A 106 -19.36 7.09 0.24
C GLU A 106 -19.70 5.72 0.84
N GLY A 107 -19.27 5.49 2.08
CA GLY A 107 -19.42 4.20 2.78
C GLY A 107 -18.41 3.11 2.37
N GLU A 108 -17.54 3.34 1.38
CA GLU A 108 -16.50 2.40 1.00
C GLU A 108 -15.14 2.85 1.56
N PHE A 109 -14.50 2.02 2.36
CA PHE A 109 -13.20 2.30 2.95
C PHE A 109 -12.02 2.06 1.99
N ARG A 110 -12.27 1.34 0.90
CA ARG A 110 -11.27 1.05 -0.14
C ARG A 110 -11.32 2.11 -1.23
N SER A 111 -10.17 2.66 -1.57
CA SER A 111 -9.99 3.74 -2.56
C SER A 111 -9.80 3.25 -4.01
N ASN A 112 -9.98 1.95 -4.26
CA ASN A 112 -9.73 1.34 -5.57
C ASN A 112 -10.62 1.93 -6.68
N LEU A 113 -10.02 2.45 -7.76
CA LEU A 113 -10.74 3.03 -8.90
C LEU A 113 -11.68 2.03 -9.59
N HIS A 114 -11.27 0.77 -9.71
CA HIS A 114 -12.10 -0.30 -10.29
C HIS A 114 -13.38 -0.60 -9.50
N ARG A 115 -13.48 -0.12 -8.25
CA ARG A 115 -14.70 -0.18 -7.43
C ARG A 115 -15.56 1.08 -7.55
N GLY A 116 -15.24 1.94 -8.53
CA GLY A 116 -15.95 3.19 -8.79
C GLY A 116 -15.51 4.32 -7.88
N GLY A 117 -14.32 4.24 -7.30
CA GLY A 117 -13.65 5.37 -6.66
C GLY A 117 -13.29 6.46 -7.66
N SER A 118 -12.96 7.63 -7.16
CA SER A 118 -12.48 8.77 -7.95
C SER A 118 -10.98 8.99 -7.74
N ALA A 119 -10.33 9.63 -8.73
CA ALA A 119 -8.95 10.07 -8.62
C ALA A 119 -8.84 11.54 -8.96
N LYS A 120 -7.95 12.24 -8.26
CA LYS A 120 -7.62 13.64 -8.56
C LYS A 120 -6.14 13.91 -8.32
N LEU A 121 -5.60 14.87 -9.07
CA LEU A 121 -4.28 15.40 -8.83
C LEU A 121 -4.16 15.89 -7.38
N VAL A 122 -3.07 15.58 -6.71
CA VAL A 122 -2.78 16.03 -5.35
C VAL A 122 -1.36 16.54 -5.23
N LYS A 123 -1.18 17.60 -4.47
CA LYS A 123 0.14 18.05 -4.03
C LYS A 123 0.52 17.27 -2.78
N ILE A 124 1.63 16.54 -2.85
CA ILE A 124 2.17 15.78 -1.73
C ILE A 124 3.16 16.62 -0.91
N THR A 125 3.25 16.31 0.38
CA THR A 125 4.21 16.94 1.29
C THR A 125 5.64 16.46 1.02
N PRO A 126 6.69 17.16 1.51
CA PRO A 126 8.07 16.66 1.45
C PRO A 126 8.25 15.32 2.14
N GLU A 127 7.54 15.07 3.24
CA GLU A 127 7.58 13.82 3.97
C GLU A 127 6.95 12.68 3.19
N GLU A 128 5.76 12.88 2.60
CA GLU A 128 5.09 11.91 1.72
C GLU A 128 5.99 11.55 0.53
N ARG A 129 6.64 12.54 -0.07
CA ARG A 129 7.60 12.35 -1.17
C ARG A 129 8.81 11.51 -0.73
N SER A 130 9.41 11.87 0.41
CA SER A 130 10.55 11.14 0.96
C SER A 130 10.19 9.69 1.29
N THR A 131 9.03 9.49 1.92
CA THR A 131 8.52 8.15 2.27
C THR A 131 8.31 7.29 1.02
N ALA A 132 7.69 7.83 -0.03
CA ALA A 132 7.47 7.11 -1.28
C ALA A 132 8.80 6.69 -1.95
N VAL A 133 9.76 7.60 -2.08
CA VAL A 133 11.07 7.32 -2.69
C VAL A 133 11.86 6.30 -1.85
N ARG A 134 11.90 6.46 -0.53
CA ARG A 134 12.58 5.51 0.37
C ARG A 134 11.96 4.12 0.29
N SER A 135 10.64 4.04 0.15
CA SER A 135 9.93 2.76 0.02
C SER A 135 10.29 2.03 -1.28
N ALA A 136 10.27 2.72 -2.41
CA ALA A 136 10.69 2.15 -3.69
C ALA A 136 12.16 1.66 -3.63
N LYS A 137 13.05 2.48 -3.08
CA LYS A 137 14.48 2.12 -2.89
C LYS A 137 14.68 0.93 -1.95
N ALA A 138 13.93 0.87 -0.85
CA ALA A 138 14.00 -0.25 0.10
C ALA A 138 13.60 -1.57 -0.55
N MET A 139 12.66 -1.52 -1.50
CA MET A 139 12.22 -2.68 -2.29
C MET A 139 13.14 -2.98 -3.50
N GLY A 140 14.16 -2.16 -3.74
CA GLY A 140 15.06 -2.31 -4.89
C GLY A 140 14.43 -1.93 -6.23
N LEU A 141 13.37 -1.14 -6.22
CA LEU A 141 12.61 -0.77 -7.40
C LEU A 141 13.04 0.59 -7.93
N ASN A 142 13.25 0.68 -9.25
CA ASN A 142 13.47 1.92 -9.96
C ASN A 142 12.18 2.55 -10.49
N VAL A 143 11.16 1.73 -10.73
CA VAL A 143 9.79 2.16 -11.07
C VAL A 143 8.85 1.52 -10.09
N ALA A 144 8.03 2.30 -9.42
CA ALA A 144 7.08 1.81 -8.43
C ALA A 144 5.88 2.74 -8.25
N GLY A 145 4.73 2.14 -8.00
CA GLY A 145 3.58 2.83 -7.41
C GLY A 145 3.58 2.62 -5.91
N VAL A 146 3.71 3.69 -5.13
CA VAL A 146 3.69 3.63 -3.67
C VAL A 146 2.37 4.22 -3.18
N ASP A 147 1.62 3.41 -2.45
CA ASP A 147 0.33 3.80 -1.87
C ASP A 147 0.53 4.18 -0.40
N LEU A 148 0.16 5.40 -0.07
CA LEU A 148 0.31 5.97 1.27
C LEU A 148 -1.06 6.32 1.86
N LEU A 149 -1.19 6.14 3.17
CA LEU A 149 -2.29 6.73 3.94
C LEU A 149 -1.76 7.90 4.77
N ARG A 150 -2.58 8.95 4.89
CA ARG A 150 -2.34 10.05 5.82
C ARG A 150 -2.82 9.64 7.20
N SER A 151 -1.91 9.48 8.14
CA SER A 151 -2.23 9.19 9.53
C SER A 151 -1.88 10.36 10.45
N ASN A 152 -2.37 10.33 11.69
CA ASN A 152 -2.08 11.34 12.70
C ASN A 152 -0.59 11.38 13.13
N HIS A 153 0.18 10.36 12.76
CA HIS A 153 1.61 10.23 13.07
C HIS A 153 2.51 10.23 11.83
N GLY A 154 2.02 10.80 10.72
CA GLY A 154 2.74 10.93 9.46
C GLY A 154 2.24 9.96 8.37
N PRO A 155 2.87 9.98 7.19
CA PRO A 155 2.48 9.10 6.10
C PRO A 155 2.89 7.66 6.39
N VAL A 156 1.94 6.73 6.25
CA VAL A 156 2.18 5.28 6.38
C VAL A 156 2.02 4.58 5.04
N VAL A 157 2.92 3.65 4.73
CA VAL A 157 2.91 2.91 3.48
C VAL A 157 1.93 1.75 3.57
N MET A 158 0.95 1.74 2.70
CA MET A 158 0.00 0.64 2.57
C MET A 158 0.54 -0.44 1.65
N GLU A 159 1.11 -0.04 0.50
CA GLU A 159 1.57 -0.96 -0.53
C GLU A 159 2.67 -0.34 -1.41
N VAL A 160 3.55 -1.21 -1.95
CA VAL A 160 4.53 -0.85 -2.98
C VAL A 160 4.36 -1.80 -4.16
N ASN A 161 3.92 -1.24 -5.29
CA ASN A 161 3.64 -1.98 -6.52
C ASN A 161 4.80 -1.88 -7.50
N SER A 162 5.36 -3.01 -7.92
CA SER A 162 6.46 -3.07 -8.92
C SER A 162 5.99 -2.90 -10.37
N SER A 163 4.70 -3.08 -10.63
CA SER A 163 4.09 -2.92 -11.96
C SER A 163 2.80 -2.11 -11.84
N PRO A 164 2.89 -0.81 -11.47
CA PRO A 164 1.72 0.02 -11.27
C PRO A 164 1.03 0.33 -12.60
N GLY A 165 -0.32 0.28 -12.60
CA GLY A 165 -1.11 0.71 -13.76
C GLY A 165 -0.92 2.20 -14.04
N LEU A 166 -0.86 2.57 -15.31
CA LEU A 166 -0.60 3.94 -15.77
C LEU A 166 -1.88 4.74 -16.02
N GLU A 167 -2.95 4.09 -16.48
CA GLU A 167 -4.19 4.74 -16.91
C GLU A 167 -4.73 5.76 -15.89
N GLY A 168 -4.90 5.34 -14.64
CA GLY A 168 -5.47 6.20 -13.59
C GLY A 168 -4.57 7.39 -13.22
N ILE A 169 -3.25 7.19 -13.16
CA ILE A 169 -2.33 8.28 -12.78
C ILE A 169 -2.12 9.26 -13.92
N GLU A 170 -2.07 8.81 -15.15
CA GLU A 170 -1.95 9.67 -16.34
C GLU A 170 -3.23 10.50 -16.53
N ALA A 171 -4.40 9.88 -16.43
CA ALA A 171 -5.68 10.58 -16.49
C ALA A 171 -5.84 11.64 -15.40
N ALA A 172 -5.46 11.31 -14.14
CA ALA A 172 -5.57 12.25 -13.01
C ALA A 172 -4.55 13.39 -13.05
N THR A 173 -3.38 13.20 -13.66
CA THR A 173 -2.28 14.17 -13.61
C THR A 173 -2.00 14.85 -14.94
N ASN A 174 -2.55 14.35 -16.03
CA ASN A 174 -2.28 14.78 -17.41
C ASN A 174 -0.77 14.74 -17.74
N LYS A 175 -0.08 13.68 -17.27
CA LYS A 175 1.35 13.45 -17.49
C LYS A 175 1.57 12.17 -18.28
N ASP A 176 2.49 12.20 -19.21
CA ASP A 176 2.98 11.01 -19.92
C ASP A 176 3.97 10.24 -19.03
N VAL A 177 3.44 9.44 -18.11
CA VAL A 177 4.24 8.64 -17.18
C VAL A 177 4.92 7.49 -17.92
N ALA A 178 4.27 6.94 -18.94
CA ALA A 178 4.85 5.92 -19.80
C ALA A 178 6.12 6.44 -20.50
N GLY A 179 6.05 7.60 -21.12
CA GLY A 179 7.22 8.25 -21.74
C GLY A 179 8.35 8.51 -20.74
N MET A 180 8.03 8.98 -19.53
CA MET A 180 9.02 9.17 -18.45
C MET A 180 9.72 7.87 -18.03
N ILE A 181 9.02 6.73 -18.05
CA ILE A 181 9.62 5.41 -17.78
C ILE A 181 10.61 5.06 -18.89
N ILE A 182 10.23 5.23 -20.16
CA ILE A 182 11.09 4.93 -21.31
C ILE A 182 12.33 5.81 -21.29
N GLU A 183 12.18 7.12 -21.08
CA GLU A 183 13.33 8.03 -20.94
C GLU A 183 14.28 7.60 -19.80
N PHE A 184 13.73 7.15 -18.67
CA PHE A 184 14.54 6.66 -17.56
C PHE A 184 15.31 5.40 -17.96
N ILE A 185 14.67 4.47 -18.68
CA ILE A 185 15.30 3.24 -19.15
C ILE A 185 16.43 3.59 -20.13
N GLU A 186 16.18 4.44 -21.12
CA GLU A 186 17.18 4.87 -22.13
C GLU A 186 18.42 5.50 -21.47
N LYS A 187 18.22 6.38 -20.47
CA LYS A 187 19.30 7.03 -19.73
C LYS A 187 20.13 6.08 -18.87
N ASN A 188 19.54 4.98 -18.40
CA ASN A 188 20.14 4.11 -17.38
C ASN A 188 20.48 2.70 -17.89
N ALA A 189 19.89 2.27 -19.01
CA ALA A 189 20.18 0.96 -19.61
C ALA A 189 21.61 0.91 -20.11
N ARG A 190 22.32 -0.16 -19.76
CA ARG A 190 23.67 -0.45 -20.27
C ARG A 190 23.67 -1.86 -20.85
N HIS A 191 24.18 -2.00 -22.05
CA HIS A 191 24.29 -3.29 -22.72
C HIS A 191 25.00 -4.32 -21.80
N GLY A 192 24.41 -5.50 -21.65
CA GLY A 192 24.95 -6.60 -20.83
C GLY A 192 24.93 -6.38 -19.30
N LYS A 193 24.30 -5.31 -18.79
CA LYS A 193 24.16 -5.06 -17.33
C LYS A 193 22.72 -5.07 -16.93
N THR A 194 22.25 -6.20 -16.46
CA THR A 194 20.99 -6.27 -15.69
C THR A 194 21.29 -5.93 -14.22
N ARG A 195 20.81 -4.80 -13.71
CA ARG A 195 20.82 -4.52 -12.28
C ARG A 195 19.62 -5.18 -11.61
N THR A 196 19.70 -6.46 -11.38
CA THR A 196 18.91 -7.13 -10.35
C THR A 196 19.76 -7.27 -9.08
N ARG A 197 20.08 -6.19 -8.43
CA ARG A 197 20.56 -6.26 -7.05
C ARG A 197 19.43 -5.87 -6.11
N GLY A 198 18.55 -6.82 -5.86
CA GLY A 198 17.83 -6.84 -4.61
C GLY A 198 18.86 -7.10 -3.50
N ARG A 199 19.25 -6.07 -2.78
CA ARG A 199 19.90 -6.26 -1.50
C ARG A 199 18.80 -6.56 -0.49
N GLY A 200 18.47 -7.85 -0.32
CA GLY A 200 17.73 -8.34 0.82
C GLY A 200 18.54 -8.17 2.11
#